data_05a3f756664316aaa50b7f77b9aea160
#
_entry.id   05a3f756664316aaa50b7f77b9aea160
#
_cell.length_a   1.000
_cell.length_b   1.000
_cell.length_c   1.000
_cell.angle_alpha   90.00
_cell.angle_beta   90.00
_cell.angle_gamma   90.00
#
_symmetry.space_group_name_H-M   'P 1'
#
loop_
_entity.id
_entity.type
_entity.pdbx_description
1 polymer ?
#
loop_
_entity_poly.entity_id
_entity_poly.type
_entity_poly.pdbx_seq_one_letter_code
_entity_poly.pdbx_strand_id
1 'polypeptide(L)'
;MAKTPTPCIGVCKFKRPGPAGAHCIGCSMTKGQKKIGKGLKKHGGAMADFVALVVAQQQAMGRYTHWRPAYLKRCLKKGVPVPKAARDAG
;
A
#
# COMPACT_ATOMS: atom_id res chain seq x y z
N MET A 1 -8.55 -19.32 -0.42
CA MET A 1 -8.66 -18.09 -1.21
C MET A 1 -7.41 -17.24 -1.06
N ALA A 2 -6.93 -16.68 -2.17
CA ALA A 2 -5.80 -15.77 -2.14
C ALA A 2 -6.22 -14.45 -1.46
N LYS A 3 -5.32 -13.88 -0.67
CA LYS A 3 -5.61 -12.67 0.09
C LYS A 3 -4.99 -11.46 -0.60
N THR A 4 -5.72 -10.33 -0.58
CA THR A 4 -5.19 -9.07 -1.09
C THR A 4 -3.91 -8.70 -0.34
N PRO A 5 -2.79 -8.45 -1.04
CA PRO A 5 -1.54 -8.08 -0.36
C PRO A 5 -1.63 -6.69 0.27
N THR A 6 -0.85 -6.48 1.33
CA THR A 6 -0.70 -5.16 1.93
C THR A 6 -0.07 -4.20 0.91
N PRO A 7 -0.17 -2.87 1.10
CA PRO A 7 0.48 -1.92 0.20
C PRO A 7 2.00 -2.00 0.14
N CYS A 8 2.64 -2.77 1.02
CA CYS A 8 4.09 -2.94 1.01
C CYS A 8 4.57 -3.60 -0.28
N ILE A 9 5.60 -3.03 -0.90
CA ILE A 9 6.18 -3.56 -2.15
C ILE A 9 7.57 -4.17 -1.94
N GLY A 10 7.91 -4.49 -0.69
CA GLY A 10 9.20 -5.10 -0.36
C GLY A 10 10.27 -4.11 0.08
N VAL A 11 10.05 -2.82 -0.12
CA VAL A 11 10.93 -1.77 0.38
C VAL A 11 10.36 -1.24 1.69
N CYS A 12 11.12 -1.36 2.78
CA CYS A 12 10.68 -0.96 4.12
C CYS A 12 11.69 0.03 4.72
N LYS A 13 11.71 1.24 4.18
CA LYS A 13 12.61 2.29 4.65
C LYS A 13 11.80 3.52 5.05
N PHE A 14 11.66 3.75 6.34
CA PHE A 14 10.87 4.85 6.92
C PHE A 14 11.73 6.11 7.03
N LYS A 15 12.12 6.64 5.89
CA LYS A 15 13.06 7.76 5.81
C LYS A 15 12.45 9.06 5.29
N ARG A 16 11.19 9.05 4.89
CA ARG A 16 10.55 10.23 4.34
C ARG A 16 9.66 10.90 5.37
N PRO A 17 9.96 12.14 5.81
CA PRO A 17 9.07 12.86 6.71
C PRO A 17 7.75 13.20 6.00
N GLY A 18 6.65 13.13 6.74
CA GLY A 18 5.33 13.39 6.19
C GLY A 18 4.30 13.64 7.28
N PRO A 19 3.01 13.74 6.90
CA PRO A 19 1.96 14.17 7.83
C PRO A 19 1.76 13.27 9.05
N ALA A 20 2.11 11.99 8.96
CA ALA A 20 1.95 11.06 10.08
C ALA A 20 3.30 10.64 10.68
N GLY A 21 4.39 11.35 10.38
CA GLY A 21 5.72 11.06 10.92
C GLY A 21 6.67 10.56 9.85
N ALA A 22 7.39 9.46 10.12
CA ALA A 22 8.33 8.88 9.17
C ALA A 22 7.60 7.86 8.27
N HIS A 23 7.52 8.16 6.99
CA HIS A 23 6.85 7.32 5.99
C HIS A 23 7.85 6.48 5.20
N CYS A 24 7.41 5.31 4.78
CA CYS A 24 8.21 4.44 3.94
C CYS A 24 8.40 5.07 2.55
N ILE A 25 9.62 5.04 2.04
CA ILE A 25 9.92 5.57 0.70
C ILE A 25 9.35 4.69 -0.42
N GLY A 26 8.99 3.45 -0.11
CA GLY A 26 8.43 2.53 -1.10
C GLY A 26 6.92 2.63 -1.24
N CYS A 27 6.18 2.74 -0.14
CA CYS A 27 4.71 2.64 -0.14
C CYS A 27 4.00 3.72 0.65
N SER A 28 4.70 4.65 1.26
CA SER A 28 4.19 5.74 2.10
C SER A 28 3.64 5.32 3.47
N MET A 29 3.61 4.05 3.81
CA MET A 29 3.15 3.63 5.13
C MET A 29 4.13 4.04 6.22
N THR A 30 3.59 4.43 7.39
CA THR A 30 4.41 4.54 8.61
C THR A 30 4.56 3.14 9.23
N LYS A 31 5.43 3.02 10.24
CA LYS A 31 5.57 1.74 10.97
C LYS A 31 4.25 1.28 11.57
N GLY A 32 3.48 2.22 12.14
CA GLY A 32 2.18 1.90 12.70
C GLY A 32 1.19 1.41 11.65
N GLN A 33 1.17 2.06 10.48
CA GLN A 33 0.32 1.65 9.37
C GLN A 33 0.71 0.28 8.84
N LYS A 34 2.01 0.00 8.75
CA LYS A 34 2.47 -1.33 8.33
C LYS A 34 1.96 -2.42 9.27
N LYS A 35 1.99 -2.16 10.56
CA LYS A 35 1.49 -3.09 11.57
C LYS A 35 -0.03 -3.32 11.42
N ILE A 36 -0.78 -2.24 11.20
CA ILE A 36 -2.23 -2.31 10.95
C ILE A 36 -2.50 -3.15 9.69
N GLY A 37 -1.77 -2.92 8.61
CA GLY A 37 -1.91 -3.66 7.37
C GLY A 37 -1.71 -5.15 7.55
N LYS A 38 -0.73 -5.55 8.35
CA LYS A 38 -0.50 -6.96 8.65
C LYS A 38 -1.72 -7.60 9.34
N GLY A 39 -2.37 -6.87 10.23
CA GLY A 39 -3.58 -7.33 10.92
C GLY A 39 -4.78 -7.47 10.00
N LEU A 40 -4.81 -6.77 8.88
CA LEU A 40 -5.93 -6.78 7.94
C LEU A 40 -5.84 -7.87 6.87
N LYS A 41 -4.78 -8.67 6.84
CA LYS A 41 -4.57 -9.67 5.79
C LYS A 41 -5.72 -10.66 5.65
N LYS A 42 -6.46 -10.92 6.72
CA LYS A 42 -7.60 -11.84 6.72
C LYS A 42 -8.93 -11.16 6.41
N HIS A 43 -8.92 -9.84 6.15
CA HIS A 43 -10.12 -9.04 5.97
C HIS A 43 -10.04 -8.29 4.64
N GLY A 44 -10.42 -8.94 3.54
CA GLY A 44 -10.26 -8.41 2.19
C GLY A 44 -10.87 -7.04 1.96
N GLY A 45 -12.10 -6.81 2.45
CA GLY A 45 -12.76 -5.50 2.32
C GLY A 45 -12.03 -4.41 3.07
N ALA A 46 -11.62 -4.69 4.31
CA ALA A 46 -10.85 -3.75 5.12
C ALA A 46 -9.48 -3.48 4.50
N MET A 47 -8.86 -4.48 3.90
CA MET A 47 -7.59 -4.30 3.19
C MET A 47 -7.75 -3.36 1.99
N ALA A 48 -8.83 -3.50 1.22
CA ALA A 48 -9.08 -2.62 0.08
C ALA A 48 -9.23 -1.16 0.53
N ASP A 49 -9.94 -0.92 1.65
CA ASP A 49 -10.07 0.41 2.23
C ASP A 49 -8.73 0.95 2.73
N PHE A 50 -7.92 0.09 3.32
CA PHE A 50 -6.58 0.45 3.78
C PHE A 50 -5.68 0.83 2.60
N VAL A 51 -5.73 0.08 1.52
CA VAL A 51 -4.98 0.40 0.30
C VAL A 51 -5.42 1.77 -0.24
N ALA A 52 -6.73 2.07 -0.22
CA ALA A 52 -7.25 3.36 -0.65
C ALA A 52 -6.67 4.50 0.20
N LEU A 53 -6.59 4.31 1.51
CA LEU A 53 -5.98 5.27 2.43
C LEU A 53 -4.52 5.53 2.08
N VAL A 54 -3.76 4.46 1.86
CA VAL A 54 -2.33 4.55 1.53
C VAL A 54 -2.13 5.24 0.19
N VAL A 55 -2.96 4.94 -0.81
CA VAL A 55 -2.90 5.60 -2.12
C VAL A 55 -3.18 7.10 -2.00
N ALA A 56 -4.20 7.48 -1.23
CA ALA A 56 -4.50 8.89 -0.98
C ALA A 56 -3.31 9.59 -0.33
N GLN A 57 -2.66 8.94 0.61
CA GLN A 57 -1.48 9.44 1.28
C GLN A 57 -0.31 9.63 0.30
N GLN A 58 -0.11 8.68 -0.61
CA GLN A 58 0.90 8.79 -1.68
C GLN A 58 0.62 9.97 -2.59
N GLN A 59 -0.62 10.17 -2.98
CA GLN A 59 -1.00 11.28 -3.84
C GLN A 59 -0.78 12.63 -3.16
N ALA A 60 -1.11 12.73 -1.87
CA ALA A 60 -0.87 13.95 -1.09
C ALA A 60 0.62 14.26 -0.94
N MET A 61 1.45 13.24 -0.75
CA MET A 61 2.90 13.41 -0.61
C MET A 61 3.62 13.57 -1.94
N GLY A 62 3.13 12.91 -2.99
CA GLY A 62 3.75 12.88 -4.31
C GLY A 62 4.95 11.96 -4.40
N ARG A 63 5.45 11.73 -5.60
CA ARG A 63 6.68 10.94 -5.88
C ARG A 63 6.57 9.45 -5.56
N TYR A 64 5.38 8.86 -5.70
CA TYR A 64 5.17 7.42 -5.52
C TYR A 64 4.75 6.73 -6.82
N THR A 65 5.20 7.24 -7.96
CA THR A 65 4.87 6.66 -9.27
C THR A 65 5.38 5.23 -9.45
N HIS A 66 6.46 4.88 -8.75
CA HIS A 66 7.03 3.53 -8.78
C HIS A 66 6.16 2.50 -8.04
N TRP A 67 5.28 2.93 -7.15
CA TRP A 67 4.51 2.03 -6.29
C TRP A 67 3.47 1.24 -7.07
N ARG A 68 2.70 1.90 -7.92
CA ARG A 68 1.59 1.26 -8.63
C ARG A 68 2.02 0.03 -9.42
N PRO A 69 3.01 0.11 -10.34
CA PRO A 69 3.41 -1.07 -11.10
C PRO A 69 3.95 -2.20 -10.22
N ALA A 70 4.66 -1.88 -9.15
CA ALA A 70 5.16 -2.87 -8.21
C ALA A 70 4.03 -3.58 -7.46
N TYR A 71 3.02 -2.83 -7.03
CA TYR A 71 1.88 -3.41 -6.33
C TYR A 71 1.00 -4.24 -7.27
N LEU A 72 0.77 -3.78 -8.50
CA LEU A 72 0.03 -4.55 -9.50
C LEU A 72 0.70 -5.90 -9.77
N LYS A 73 2.02 -5.91 -9.85
CA LYS A 73 2.80 -7.14 -10.04
C LYS A 73 2.59 -8.11 -8.88
N ARG A 74 2.54 -7.60 -7.64
CA ARG A 74 2.28 -8.43 -6.46
C ARG A 74 0.89 -9.06 -6.52
N CYS A 75 -0.13 -8.29 -6.89
CA CYS A 75 -1.49 -8.81 -7.01
C CYS A 75 -1.56 -9.89 -8.08
N LEU A 76 -0.91 -9.66 -9.22
CA LEU A 76 -0.87 -10.64 -10.31
C LEU A 76 -0.18 -11.93 -9.85
N LYS A 77 0.93 -11.82 -9.16
CA LYS A 77 1.67 -12.98 -8.66
C LYS A 77 0.84 -13.80 -7.67
N LYS A 78 0.01 -13.14 -6.87
CA LYS A 78 -0.87 -13.82 -5.91
C LYS A 78 -2.18 -14.28 -6.52
N GLY A 79 -2.48 -13.91 -7.76
CA GLY A 79 -3.72 -14.28 -8.43
C GLY A 79 -4.96 -13.63 -7.82
N VAL A 80 -4.83 -12.41 -7.30
CA VAL A 80 -5.94 -11.68 -6.69
C VAL A 80 -6.30 -10.44 -7.51
N PRO A 81 -7.58 -9.98 -7.47
CA PRO A 81 -7.96 -8.75 -8.13
C PRO A 81 -7.24 -7.56 -7.50
N VAL A 82 -6.86 -6.60 -8.33
CA VAL A 82 -6.24 -5.37 -7.85
C VAL A 82 -7.31 -4.48 -7.21
N PRO A 83 -7.10 -3.97 -5.98
CA PRO A 83 -8.04 -3.02 -5.41
C PRO A 83 -8.23 -1.81 -6.33
N LYS A 84 -9.47 -1.31 -6.40
CA LYS A 84 -9.80 -0.19 -7.29
C LYS A 84 -8.89 1.02 -7.08
N ALA A 85 -8.62 1.37 -5.84
CA ALA A 85 -7.75 2.52 -5.52
C ALA A 85 -6.36 2.35 -6.12
N ALA A 86 -5.78 1.15 -6.06
CA ALA A 86 -4.46 0.88 -6.63
C ALA A 86 -4.52 0.88 -8.16
N ARG A 87 -5.61 0.33 -8.73
CA ARG A 87 -5.80 0.29 -10.18
C ARG A 87 -5.94 1.69 -10.77
N ASP A 88 -6.62 2.58 -10.05
CA ASP A 88 -6.88 3.95 -10.49
C ASP A 88 -5.77 4.91 -10.07
N ALA A 89 -4.82 4.48 -9.26
CA ALA A 89 -3.69 5.29 -8.83
C ALA A 89 -2.77 5.56 -10.00
N GLY A 90 -2.43 6.74 -10.20
CA GLY A 90 -1.55 6.97 -11.31
C GLY A 90 -1.39 8.26 -11.76
#